data_98a3eb7bd84ea764e45eee3291c9ccd1
#
_entry.id   98a3eb7bd84ea764e45eee3291c9ccd1
#
_cell.length_a   1.000
_cell.length_b   1.000
_cell.length_c   1.000
_cell.angle_alpha   90.00
_cell.angle_beta   90.00
_cell.angle_gamma   90.00
#
_symmetry.space_group_name_H-M   'P 1'
#
loop_
_entity.id
_entity.type
_entity.pdbx_description
1 polymer ?
#
loop_
_entity_poly.entity_id
_entity_poly.type
_entity_poly.pdbx_seq_one_letter_code
_entity_poly.pdbx_strand_id
1 'polypeptide(L)'
;LIVLVISFSSCSNDDDNTPTPLAIETNTITNLFAPQQGGIDPNTGQPLPVSGAFTKFDFNLGDETTSETDWDIAFRGSTIIVNGGVSFGATDEPDRSGEGGAYVAAGTLSDIETANPSLISQDSTEGYAIVTGSGNGWYTYNPANNTIAPTPGKILVFKTRDGRYAKVEILSY
;
A
#
# COMPACT_ATOMS: atom_id res chain seq x y z
N LEU A 1 46.10 -48.13 -38.22
CA LEU A 1 45.51 -48.19 -36.86
C LEU A 1 44.80 -46.88 -36.57
N ILE A 2 43.48 -46.91 -36.62
CA ILE A 2 42.64 -45.71 -36.33
C ILE A 2 42.18 -45.86 -34.90
N VAL A 3 42.57 -44.90 -34.02
CA VAL A 3 42.05 -44.77 -32.64
C VAL A 3 40.97 -43.72 -32.67
N LEU A 4 39.71 -44.12 -32.46
CA LEU A 4 38.56 -43.25 -32.32
C LEU A 4 38.37 -42.93 -30.81
N VAL A 5 38.64 -41.67 -30.41
CA VAL A 5 38.34 -41.18 -29.09
C VAL A 5 36.95 -40.57 -29.11
N ILE A 6 35.99 -41.23 -28.44
CA ILE A 6 34.64 -40.69 -28.22
C ILE A 6 34.64 -39.98 -26.88
N SER A 7 34.56 -38.61 -26.91
CA SER A 7 34.35 -37.79 -25.74
C SER A 7 32.85 -37.67 -25.49
N PHE A 8 32.37 -38.26 -24.40
CA PHE A 8 31.02 -37.95 -23.88
C PHE A 8 31.09 -36.65 -23.13
N SER A 9 30.53 -35.57 -23.68
CA SER A 9 30.20 -34.38 -22.90
C SER A 9 28.88 -34.65 -22.19
N SER A 10 28.96 -34.86 -20.90
CA SER A 10 27.80 -34.83 -20.03
C SER A 10 27.31 -33.39 -19.93
N CYS A 11 26.17 -33.07 -20.57
CA CYS A 11 25.40 -31.91 -20.21
C CYS A 11 24.73 -32.20 -18.88
N SER A 12 25.26 -31.66 -17.79
CA SER A 12 24.48 -31.50 -16.57
C SER A 12 23.45 -30.40 -16.87
N ASN A 13 22.18 -30.77 -16.99
CA ASN A 13 21.09 -29.83 -16.87
C ASN A 13 21.03 -29.43 -15.39
N ASP A 14 21.73 -28.37 -15.03
CA ASP A 14 21.42 -27.63 -13.82
C ASP A 14 20.13 -26.84 -14.14
N ASP A 15 19.00 -27.48 -13.89
CA ASP A 15 17.70 -26.82 -13.71
C ASP A 15 17.75 -26.06 -12.39
N ASP A 16 18.59 -25.02 -12.31
CA ASP A 16 18.53 -24.00 -11.29
C ASP A 16 17.29 -23.15 -11.58
N ASN A 17 16.14 -23.70 -11.24
CA ASN A 17 14.85 -23.03 -11.28
C ASN A 17 14.70 -22.10 -10.07
N THR A 18 15.79 -21.40 -9.74
CA THR A 18 15.74 -20.32 -8.74
C THR A 18 15.01 -19.16 -9.42
N PRO A 19 13.80 -18.78 -8.94
CA PRO A 19 13.08 -17.68 -9.56
C PRO A 19 13.95 -16.43 -9.49
N THR A 20 14.22 -15.82 -10.64
CA THR A 20 14.93 -14.55 -10.70
C THR A 20 14.14 -13.54 -9.84
N PRO A 21 14.76 -12.90 -8.84
CA PRO A 21 14.08 -11.88 -8.05
C PRO A 21 13.54 -10.80 -8.99
N LEU A 22 12.30 -10.38 -8.76
CA LEU A 22 11.73 -9.26 -9.49
C LEU A 22 12.56 -8.01 -9.21
N ALA A 23 12.79 -7.21 -10.24
CA ALA A 23 13.49 -5.93 -10.08
C ALA A 23 12.69 -5.02 -9.14
N ILE A 24 13.40 -4.31 -8.27
CA ILE A 24 12.80 -3.27 -7.44
C ILE A 24 12.61 -2.04 -8.31
N GLU A 25 11.37 -1.60 -8.45
CA GLU A 25 11.03 -0.35 -9.13
C GLU A 25 10.81 0.76 -8.08
N THR A 26 11.26 1.97 -8.40
CA THR A 26 11.07 3.15 -7.54
C THR A 26 10.44 4.25 -8.36
N ASN A 27 9.28 4.72 -7.94
CA ASN A 27 8.53 5.78 -8.58
C ASN A 27 8.18 6.89 -7.58
N THR A 28 8.03 8.10 -8.07
CA THR A 28 7.47 9.23 -7.31
C THR A 28 6.12 9.58 -7.90
N ILE A 29 5.08 9.44 -7.09
CA ILE A 29 3.71 9.78 -7.48
C ILE A 29 3.42 11.19 -6.96
N THR A 30 2.93 12.05 -7.84
CA THR A 30 2.58 13.43 -7.50
C THR A 30 1.11 13.69 -7.78
N ASN A 31 0.50 14.54 -6.94
CA ASN A 31 -0.89 15.00 -7.13
C ASN A 31 -1.93 13.86 -7.14
N LEU A 32 -1.72 12.79 -6.38
CA LEU A 32 -2.76 11.78 -6.16
C LEU A 32 -3.95 12.47 -5.48
N PHE A 33 -5.06 12.59 -6.20
CA PHE A 33 -6.23 13.34 -5.73
C PHE A 33 -7.20 12.40 -5.01
N ALA A 34 -7.24 12.48 -3.69
CA ALA A 34 -8.08 11.63 -2.85
C ALA A 34 -9.00 12.47 -1.94
N PRO A 35 -9.97 13.19 -2.50
CA PRO A 35 -10.82 14.10 -1.74
C PRO A 35 -11.75 13.31 -0.81
N GLN A 36 -12.10 13.93 0.32
CA GLN A 36 -13.22 13.49 1.16
C GLN A 36 -14.33 14.51 1.13
N GLN A 37 -15.55 14.04 1.27
CA GLN A 37 -16.74 14.85 1.49
C GLN A 37 -17.11 14.80 2.97
N GLY A 38 -17.83 15.82 3.42
CA GLY A 38 -18.21 15.97 4.83
C GLY A 38 -18.06 17.44 5.25
N GLY A 39 -17.80 17.66 6.51
CA GLY A 39 -17.64 19.00 7.06
C GLY A 39 -18.65 19.30 8.16
N ILE A 40 -19.13 20.53 8.23
CA ILE A 40 -20.13 20.96 9.20
C ILE A 40 -21.42 21.34 8.48
N ASP A 41 -22.55 20.82 8.92
CA ASP A 41 -23.87 21.22 8.44
C ASP A 41 -24.09 22.70 8.77
N PRO A 42 -24.27 23.57 7.78
CA PRO A 42 -24.41 25.01 8.02
C PRO A 42 -25.70 25.40 8.78
N ASN A 43 -26.71 24.53 8.82
CA ASN A 43 -27.96 24.79 9.51
C ASN A 43 -27.95 24.33 10.96
N THR A 44 -27.26 23.24 11.25
CA THR A 44 -27.29 22.60 12.57
C THR A 44 -25.97 22.76 13.33
N GLY A 45 -24.86 23.10 12.63
CA GLY A 45 -23.53 23.16 13.20
C GLY A 45 -22.95 21.78 13.58
N GLN A 46 -23.62 20.70 13.18
CA GLN A 46 -23.18 19.33 13.48
C GLN A 46 -22.22 18.81 12.41
N PRO A 47 -21.26 17.93 12.77
CA PRO A 47 -20.41 17.25 11.80
C PRO A 47 -21.27 16.38 10.85
N LEU A 48 -21.00 16.53 9.56
CA LEU A 48 -21.53 15.62 8.52
C LEU A 48 -20.67 14.36 8.46
N PRO A 49 -21.25 13.19 8.19
CA PRO A 49 -20.48 11.97 7.97
C PRO A 49 -19.46 12.15 6.86
N VAL A 50 -18.27 11.59 7.04
CA VAL A 50 -17.26 11.54 5.99
C VAL A 50 -17.72 10.56 4.91
N SER A 51 -17.72 11.00 3.65
CA SER A 51 -18.17 10.25 2.48
C SER A 51 -17.31 10.58 1.25
N GLY A 52 -17.67 10.06 0.10
CA GLY A 52 -16.96 10.21 -1.17
C GLY A 52 -16.12 8.98 -1.50
N ALA A 53 -15.98 8.73 -2.80
CA ALA A 53 -15.24 7.56 -3.30
C ALA A 53 -13.79 7.56 -2.85
N PHE A 54 -13.25 6.38 -2.61
CA PHE A 54 -11.83 6.18 -2.41
C PHE A 54 -11.12 6.18 -3.78
N THR A 55 -10.00 6.90 -3.88
CA THR A 55 -9.09 6.83 -5.03
C THR A 55 -8.25 5.59 -4.92
N LYS A 56 -8.47 4.62 -5.80
CA LYS A 56 -7.78 3.33 -5.83
C LYS A 56 -6.45 3.46 -6.58
N PHE A 57 -5.43 2.74 -6.10
CA PHE A 57 -4.07 2.71 -6.66
C PHE A 57 -3.61 1.26 -6.84
N ASP A 58 -2.98 0.98 -7.97
CA ASP A 58 -2.40 -0.32 -8.30
C ASP A 58 -0.88 -0.19 -8.40
N PHE A 59 -0.14 -0.91 -7.54
CA PHE A 59 1.32 -0.88 -7.56
C PHE A 59 1.92 -1.47 -8.83
N ASN A 60 1.21 -2.36 -9.54
CA ASN A 60 1.67 -2.90 -10.83
C ASN A 60 1.62 -1.88 -11.95
N LEU A 61 0.60 -1.01 -11.93
CA LEU A 61 0.49 0.09 -12.87
C LEU A 61 1.39 1.25 -12.46
N GLY A 62 1.67 1.41 -11.15
CA GLY A 62 2.30 2.57 -10.57
C GLY A 62 1.40 3.82 -10.68
N ASP A 63 0.08 3.65 -10.72
CA ASP A 63 -0.88 4.72 -10.98
C ASP A 63 -2.26 4.42 -10.36
N GLU A 64 -3.15 5.42 -10.43
CA GLU A 64 -4.55 5.27 -10.06
C GLU A 64 -5.27 4.27 -10.97
N THR A 65 -6.26 3.59 -10.42
CA THR A 65 -7.09 2.63 -11.16
C THR A 65 -8.57 2.80 -10.85
N THR A 66 -9.41 2.55 -11.84
CA THR A 66 -10.87 2.48 -11.69
C THR A 66 -11.38 1.04 -11.58
N SER A 67 -10.49 0.04 -11.65
CA SER A 67 -10.86 -1.36 -11.49
C SER A 67 -11.53 -1.62 -10.13
N GLU A 68 -12.55 -2.45 -10.10
CA GLU A 68 -13.19 -2.85 -8.84
C GLU A 68 -12.38 -3.93 -8.10
N THR A 69 -11.52 -4.65 -8.78
CA THR A 69 -10.74 -5.77 -8.22
C THR A 69 -9.23 -5.52 -8.24
N ASP A 70 -8.73 -4.83 -9.28
CA ASP A 70 -7.29 -4.67 -9.52
C ASP A 70 -6.79 -3.35 -8.92
N TRP A 71 -6.77 -3.32 -7.59
CA TRP A 71 -6.20 -2.24 -6.79
C TRP A 71 -5.53 -2.84 -5.56
N ASP A 72 -4.52 -2.19 -5.02
CA ASP A 72 -3.78 -2.64 -3.85
C ASP A 72 -4.11 -1.84 -2.60
N ILE A 73 -4.16 -0.53 -2.76
CA ILE A 73 -4.49 0.43 -1.70
C ILE A 73 -5.46 1.47 -2.24
N ALA A 74 -6.19 2.14 -1.33
CA ALA A 74 -7.01 3.26 -1.74
C ALA A 74 -7.00 4.37 -0.68
N PHE A 75 -7.22 5.59 -1.13
CA PHE A 75 -7.09 6.81 -0.36
C PHE A 75 -8.38 7.60 -0.31
N ARG A 76 -8.69 8.18 0.84
CA ARG A 76 -9.72 9.22 0.99
C ARG A 76 -9.31 10.19 2.09
N GLY A 77 -9.00 11.43 1.73
CA GLY A 77 -8.36 12.36 2.67
C GLY A 77 -7.10 11.72 3.27
N SER A 78 -7.01 11.70 4.58
CA SER A 78 -5.89 11.08 5.28
C SER A 78 -6.05 9.57 5.55
N THR A 79 -7.16 8.97 5.15
CA THR A 79 -7.43 7.54 5.33
C THR A 79 -6.81 6.74 4.21
N ILE A 80 -6.11 5.67 4.56
CA ILE A 80 -5.53 4.68 3.64
C ILE A 80 -6.12 3.32 4.00
N ILE A 81 -6.62 2.61 3.01
CA ILE A 81 -7.17 1.25 3.15
C ILE A 81 -6.42 0.29 2.23
N VAL A 82 -6.48 -0.99 2.54
CA VAL A 82 -5.83 -2.06 1.76
C VAL A 82 -6.89 -2.94 1.08
N ASN A 83 -6.55 -3.51 -0.08
CA ASN A 83 -7.39 -4.53 -0.72
C ASN A 83 -7.17 -5.88 -0.05
N GLY A 84 -7.64 -6.00 1.17
CA GLY A 84 -7.57 -7.22 1.96
C GLY A 84 -8.33 -7.06 3.29
N GLY A 85 -8.76 -8.17 3.84
CA GLY A 85 -9.59 -8.19 5.03
C GLY A 85 -11.06 -7.87 4.75
N VAL A 86 -11.66 -7.04 5.59
CA VAL A 86 -13.07 -6.66 5.49
C VAL A 86 -13.25 -5.16 5.69
N SER A 87 -14.35 -4.60 5.19
CA SER A 87 -14.72 -3.20 5.39
C SER A 87 -14.86 -2.86 6.86
N PHE A 88 -14.33 -1.70 7.27
CA PHE A 88 -14.59 -1.10 8.58
C PHE A 88 -16.02 -0.57 8.70
N GLY A 89 -16.70 -0.37 7.56
CA GLY A 89 -18.08 0.12 7.48
C GLY A 89 -18.21 1.61 7.23
N ALA A 90 -17.14 2.27 6.78
CA ALA A 90 -17.26 3.66 6.35
C ALA A 90 -18.03 3.76 5.01
N THR A 91 -18.73 4.86 4.82
CA THR A 91 -19.49 5.13 3.59
C THR A 91 -18.56 5.08 2.38
N ASP A 92 -19.04 4.51 1.27
CA ASP A 92 -18.35 4.44 -0.02
C ASP A 92 -17.01 3.67 -0.01
N GLU A 93 -16.77 2.79 0.98
CA GLU A 93 -15.62 1.88 0.91
C GLU A 93 -15.77 0.92 -0.27
N PRO A 94 -14.71 0.72 -1.09
CA PRO A 94 -14.72 -0.31 -2.11
C PRO A 94 -14.71 -1.71 -1.50
N ASP A 95 -15.28 -2.67 -2.22
CA ASP A 95 -15.20 -4.08 -1.87
C ASP A 95 -13.73 -4.56 -1.92
N ARG A 96 -13.37 -5.42 -0.99
CA ARG A 96 -12.04 -6.03 -0.92
C ARG A 96 -12.09 -7.43 -1.51
N SER A 97 -11.19 -7.71 -2.45
CA SER A 97 -11.13 -8.99 -3.16
C SER A 97 -9.76 -9.65 -3.12
N GLY A 98 -8.77 -8.97 -2.55
CA GLY A 98 -7.39 -9.42 -2.48
C GLY A 98 -6.95 -9.83 -1.07
N GLU A 99 -5.66 -10.12 -0.95
CA GLU A 99 -4.99 -10.46 0.31
C GLU A 99 -4.07 -9.33 0.82
N GLY A 100 -4.32 -8.12 0.38
CA GLY A 100 -3.56 -6.94 0.77
C GLY A 100 -3.54 -6.73 2.27
N GLY A 101 -2.48 -6.10 2.73
CA GLY A 101 -2.32 -5.74 4.15
C GLY A 101 -1.21 -4.70 4.31
N ALA A 102 -1.03 -4.19 5.52
CA ALA A 102 -0.02 -3.17 5.76
C ALA A 102 0.47 -3.14 7.21
N TYR A 103 1.59 -2.44 7.39
CA TYR A 103 2.04 -1.94 8.68
C TYR A 103 2.84 -0.66 8.51
N VAL A 104 3.08 0.06 9.59
CA VAL A 104 3.93 1.26 9.61
C VAL A 104 5.27 0.89 10.24
N ALA A 105 6.35 1.04 9.47
CA ALA A 105 7.72 0.89 9.95
C ALA A 105 8.32 2.24 10.35
N ALA A 106 9.30 2.21 11.23
CA ALA A 106 10.08 3.38 11.60
C ALA A 106 11.44 3.36 10.86
N GLY A 107 11.87 4.49 10.34
CA GLY A 107 13.13 4.64 9.62
C GLY A 107 13.00 5.45 8.33
N THR A 108 13.87 5.19 7.39
CA THR A 108 13.84 5.74 6.02
C THR A 108 13.45 4.65 5.02
N LEU A 109 13.12 5.03 3.79
CA LEU A 109 12.87 4.04 2.72
C LEU A 109 14.04 3.07 2.54
N SER A 110 15.28 3.54 2.69
CA SER A 110 16.48 2.70 2.55
C SER A 110 16.67 1.71 3.71
N ASP A 111 16.18 2.04 4.91
CA ASP A 111 16.32 1.14 6.07
C ASP A 111 15.40 -0.07 5.98
N ILE A 112 14.34 0.01 5.19
CA ILE A 112 13.38 -1.09 5.01
C ILE A 112 13.80 -1.91 3.78
N GLU A 113 14.75 -2.81 3.96
CA GLU A 113 15.24 -3.66 2.87
C GLU A 113 14.29 -4.82 2.55
N THR A 114 13.60 -5.35 3.57
CA THR A 114 12.66 -6.46 3.43
C THR A 114 11.40 -6.21 4.24
N ALA A 115 10.26 -6.65 3.72
CA ALA A 115 9.01 -6.64 4.48
C ALA A 115 9.05 -7.71 5.59
N ASN A 116 8.43 -7.40 6.73
CA ASN A 116 8.21 -8.39 7.79
C ASN A 116 6.77 -8.92 7.72
N PRO A 117 6.54 -10.14 7.21
CA PRO A 117 5.20 -10.69 7.06
C PRO A 117 4.41 -10.79 8.37
N SER A 118 5.10 -10.93 9.51
CA SER A 118 4.46 -11.07 10.83
C SER A 118 3.85 -9.76 11.35
N LEU A 119 4.20 -8.62 10.76
CA LEU A 119 3.66 -7.31 11.10
C LEU A 119 2.48 -6.90 10.20
N ILE A 120 2.26 -7.62 9.10
CA ILE A 120 1.16 -7.31 8.17
C ILE A 120 -0.18 -7.54 8.87
N SER A 121 -0.98 -6.50 8.88
CA SER A 121 -2.38 -6.52 9.28
C SER A 121 -3.27 -6.20 8.10
N GLN A 122 -4.49 -6.71 8.11
CA GLN A 122 -5.54 -6.37 7.13
C GLN A 122 -6.55 -5.39 7.76
N ASP A 123 -7.33 -4.74 6.90
CA ASP A 123 -8.48 -3.98 7.37
C ASP A 123 -9.51 -4.92 8.03
N SER A 124 -10.20 -4.43 9.04
CA SER A 124 -11.15 -5.21 9.82
C SER A 124 -12.33 -4.35 10.27
N THR A 125 -13.35 -4.97 10.84
CA THR A 125 -14.47 -4.26 11.48
C THR A 125 -14.06 -3.44 12.70
N GLU A 126 -12.83 -3.62 13.22
CA GLU A 126 -12.29 -2.88 14.36
C GLU A 126 -11.42 -1.68 13.93
N GLY A 127 -10.97 -1.66 12.67
CA GLY A 127 -10.16 -0.56 12.12
C GLY A 127 -9.38 -0.93 10.88
N TYR A 128 -8.68 0.05 10.35
CA TYR A 128 -7.81 -0.08 9.18
C TYR A 128 -6.41 -0.55 9.56
N ALA A 129 -5.75 -1.27 8.65
CA ALA A 129 -4.35 -1.70 8.80
C ALA A 129 -3.41 -0.52 9.02
N ILE A 130 -3.65 0.60 8.34
CA ILE A 130 -3.00 1.88 8.60
C ILE A 130 -3.91 2.69 9.53
N VAL A 131 -3.54 2.72 10.81
CA VAL A 131 -4.33 3.41 11.84
C VAL A 131 -4.52 4.88 11.50
N THR A 132 -5.75 5.35 11.60
CA THR A 132 -6.10 6.76 11.36
C THR A 132 -5.87 7.62 12.60
N GLY A 133 -5.89 8.93 12.41
CA GLY A 133 -5.77 9.93 13.48
C GLY A 133 -4.36 10.49 13.62
N SER A 134 -4.32 11.76 14.04
CA SER A 134 -3.06 12.50 14.22
C SER A 134 -2.12 11.80 15.20
N GLY A 135 -0.89 11.55 14.78
CA GLY A 135 0.15 10.91 15.58
C GLY A 135 0.08 9.38 15.65
N ASN A 136 -1.02 8.76 15.21
CA ASN A 136 -1.22 7.31 15.31
C ASN A 136 -0.69 6.57 14.05
N GLY A 137 -0.98 7.10 12.87
CA GLY A 137 -0.58 6.52 11.59
C GLY A 137 0.61 7.26 10.97
N TRP A 138 0.39 7.78 9.76
CA TRP A 138 1.43 8.36 8.92
C TRP A 138 1.56 9.89 9.06
N TYR A 139 0.61 10.58 9.71
CA TYR A 139 0.53 12.04 9.74
C TYR A 139 0.32 12.63 11.12
N THR A 140 0.62 13.93 11.23
CA THR A 140 0.21 14.79 12.34
C THR A 140 -0.68 15.92 11.82
N TYR A 141 -1.70 16.27 12.59
CA TYR A 141 -2.57 17.41 12.34
C TYR A 141 -2.23 18.56 13.30
N ASN A 142 -2.08 19.75 12.76
CA ASN A 142 -1.85 20.97 13.52
C ASN A 142 -3.14 21.81 13.55
N PRO A 143 -3.83 21.88 14.69
CA PRO A 143 -5.10 22.63 14.80
C PRO A 143 -4.92 24.15 14.75
N ALA A 144 -3.71 24.68 14.98
CA ALA A 144 -3.49 26.12 14.97
C ALA A 144 -3.58 26.73 13.55
N ASN A 145 -3.28 25.94 12.54
CA ASN A 145 -3.33 26.38 11.14
C ASN A 145 -4.09 25.40 10.22
N ASN A 146 -4.76 24.40 10.79
CA ASN A 146 -5.53 23.38 10.06
C ASN A 146 -4.71 22.63 8.99
N THR A 147 -3.45 22.31 9.30
CA THR A 147 -2.60 21.57 8.34
C THR A 147 -2.37 20.13 8.77
N ILE A 148 -2.28 19.26 7.78
CA ILE A 148 -1.81 17.89 7.91
C ILE A 148 -0.39 17.83 7.34
N ALA A 149 0.52 17.20 8.07
CA ALA A 149 1.88 16.96 7.61
C ALA A 149 2.27 15.50 7.84
N PRO A 150 2.96 14.86 6.90
CA PRO A 150 3.53 13.53 7.13
C PRO A 150 4.43 13.54 8.37
N THR A 151 4.37 12.46 9.14
CA THR A 151 5.28 12.27 10.28
C THR A 151 6.61 11.72 9.76
N PRO A 152 7.74 12.42 9.92
CA PRO A 152 9.03 11.94 9.45
C PRO A 152 9.37 10.56 10.03
N GLY A 153 10.01 9.73 9.23
CA GLY A 153 10.43 8.39 9.65
C GLY A 153 9.28 7.38 9.76
N LYS A 154 8.16 7.62 9.11
CA LYS A 154 7.05 6.66 8.98
C LYS A 154 7.01 6.13 7.55
N ILE A 155 7.39 4.86 7.40
CA ILE A 155 7.34 4.13 6.12
C ILE A 155 6.17 3.17 6.16
N LEU A 156 5.27 3.29 5.20
CA LEU A 156 4.14 2.38 5.03
C LEU A 156 4.62 1.18 4.23
N VAL A 157 4.49 -0.01 4.78
CA VAL A 157 4.85 -1.26 4.11
C VAL A 157 3.56 -2.01 3.81
N PHE A 158 3.37 -2.33 2.54
CA PHE A 158 2.18 -2.99 2.03
C PHE A 158 2.50 -4.40 1.52
N LYS A 159 1.64 -5.35 1.82
CA LYS A 159 1.44 -6.56 1.03
C LYS A 159 0.39 -6.22 -0.03
N THR A 160 0.71 -6.43 -1.30
CA THR A 160 -0.21 -6.20 -2.41
C THR A 160 -1.32 -7.25 -2.44
N ARG A 161 -2.38 -7.02 -3.22
CA ARG A 161 -3.51 -7.96 -3.38
C ARG A 161 -3.08 -9.35 -3.87
N ASP A 162 -1.97 -9.42 -4.61
CA ASP A 162 -1.39 -10.64 -5.20
C ASP A 162 -0.19 -11.21 -4.43
N GLY A 163 0.08 -10.68 -3.21
CA GLY A 163 1.07 -11.23 -2.30
C GLY A 163 2.49 -10.69 -2.43
N ARG A 164 2.75 -9.73 -3.32
CA ARG A 164 4.02 -9.00 -3.38
C ARG A 164 4.09 -7.91 -2.32
N TYR A 165 5.17 -7.14 -2.30
CA TYR A 165 5.37 -6.09 -1.31
C TYR A 165 5.75 -4.77 -1.96
N ALA A 166 5.26 -3.69 -1.36
CA ALA A 166 5.63 -2.32 -1.67
C ALA A 166 5.93 -1.55 -0.39
N LYS A 167 6.76 -0.51 -0.47
CA LYS A 167 6.99 0.44 0.61
C LYS A 167 6.79 1.85 0.09
N VAL A 168 6.17 2.67 0.91
CA VAL A 168 5.77 4.03 0.55
C VAL A 168 6.16 5.00 1.66
N GLU A 169 6.77 6.11 1.28
CA GLU A 169 6.93 7.28 2.13
C GLU A 169 6.04 8.41 1.61
N ILE A 170 5.21 8.98 2.47
CA ILE A 170 4.39 10.14 2.10
C ILE A 170 5.22 11.40 2.38
N LEU A 171 5.53 12.14 1.31
CA LEU A 171 6.40 13.31 1.38
C LEU A 171 5.65 14.62 1.62
N SER A 172 4.38 14.69 1.19
CA SER A 172 3.52 15.86 1.37
C SER A 172 2.04 15.48 1.32
N TYR A 173 1.19 16.38 1.84
CA TYR A 173 -0.27 16.23 1.83
C TYR A 173 -0.92 17.56 1.43
#